data_c4d9cc8651b2c75e9e4ea06765bd9e56
#
_entry.id   c4d9cc8651b2c75e9e4ea06765bd9e56
#
_cell.length_a   1.000
_cell.length_b   1.000
_cell.length_c   1.000
_cell.angle_alpha   90.00
_cell.angle_beta   90.00
_cell.angle_gamma   90.00
#
_symmetry.space_group_name_H-M   'P 1'
#
loop_
_entity.id
_entity.type
_entity.pdbx_description
1 polymer ?
#
loop_
_entity_poly.entity_id
_entity_poly.type
_entity_poly.pdbx_seq_one_letter_code
_entity_poly.pdbx_strand_id
1 'polypeptide(L)'
;SIQSISKPFVYGLVLEDWGKDYVLERIGVEPTGEPFNSIMEPEEISRRHYNPMVNAGAIVTTSLIKGSDAPKRYNRLIEMFRRYSDHLNRAIAYMMLNFGLIEGNINDIISLYFQQCSLTINCHDLAAMAATLANKGVNPMTNEQAIDKKYVKNILSIMYTCGLYEFSGQWAYKVGIPAKSGLSGAIIGV
;
A
#
# COMPACT_ATOMS: atom_id res chain seq x y z
N SER A 1 -6.41 13.63 -5.22
CA SER A 1 -6.25 12.64 -4.14
C SER A 1 -5.07 11.70 -4.41
N ILE A 2 -4.49 11.10 -3.39
CA ILE A 2 -3.30 10.22 -3.50
C ILE A 2 -3.63 8.87 -4.14
N GLN A 3 -4.84 8.34 -3.91
CA GLN A 3 -5.30 7.05 -4.43
C GLN A 3 -4.27 5.91 -4.26
N SER A 4 -3.95 5.18 -5.33
CA SER A 4 -3.04 4.02 -5.29
C SER A 4 -1.59 4.35 -4.88
N ILE A 5 -1.21 5.62 -4.83
CA ILE A 5 0.08 6.04 -4.26
C ILE A 5 0.13 5.77 -2.74
N SER A 6 -1.02 5.64 -2.07
CA SER A 6 -1.10 5.29 -0.65
C SER A 6 -0.59 3.89 -0.32
N LYS A 7 -0.67 2.96 -1.27
CA LYS A 7 -0.43 1.53 -1.05
C LYS A 7 0.94 1.18 -0.47
N PRO A 8 2.07 1.70 -1.00
CA PRO A 8 3.40 1.38 -0.43
C PRO A 8 3.55 1.83 1.03
N PHE A 9 2.91 2.92 1.41
CA PHE A 9 3.00 3.46 2.77
C PHE A 9 2.19 2.63 3.77
N VAL A 10 0.98 2.21 3.39
CA VAL A 10 0.18 1.28 4.21
C VAL A 10 0.86 -0.08 4.32
N TYR A 11 1.48 -0.55 3.25
CA TYR A 11 2.31 -1.76 3.32
C TYR A 11 3.46 -1.61 4.33
N GLY A 12 4.14 -0.46 4.34
CA GLY A 12 5.16 -0.14 5.32
C GLY A 12 4.64 -0.14 6.75
N LEU A 13 3.48 0.48 7.02
CA LEU A 13 2.83 0.48 8.33
C LEU A 13 2.54 -0.94 8.82
N VAL A 14 2.03 -1.81 7.94
CA VAL A 14 1.71 -3.19 8.28
C VAL A 14 2.96 -4.03 8.51
N LEU A 15 4.05 -3.76 7.79
CA LEU A 15 5.37 -4.36 8.07
C LEU A 15 5.91 -3.97 9.46
N GLU A 16 5.72 -2.71 9.88
CA GLU A 16 6.07 -2.27 11.24
C GLU A 16 5.21 -2.95 12.30
N ASP A 17 3.92 -3.15 12.02
CA ASP A 17 2.97 -3.73 12.95
C ASP A 17 3.22 -5.22 13.22
N TRP A 18 3.52 -6.00 12.20
CA TRP A 18 3.50 -7.45 12.25
C TRP A 18 4.85 -8.11 11.92
N GLY A 19 5.78 -7.36 11.34
CA GLY A 19 7.01 -7.89 10.80
C GLY A 19 6.83 -8.57 9.44
N LYS A 20 7.96 -8.78 8.76
CA LYS A 20 8.00 -9.27 7.37
C LYS A 20 7.37 -10.66 7.21
N ASP A 21 7.70 -11.60 8.09
CA ASP A 21 7.33 -13.01 7.90
C ASP A 21 5.81 -13.19 8.02
N TYR A 22 5.19 -12.58 9.02
CA TYR A 22 3.73 -12.59 9.20
C TYR A 22 2.99 -11.98 7.99
N VAL A 23 3.53 -10.89 7.44
CA VAL A 23 2.92 -10.22 6.28
C VAL A 23 3.05 -11.07 5.03
N LEU A 24 4.21 -11.70 4.80
CA LEU A 24 4.45 -12.57 3.64
C LEU A 24 3.62 -13.87 3.64
N GLU A 25 3.11 -14.30 4.79
CA GLU A 25 2.14 -15.41 4.85
C GLU A 25 0.77 -15.06 4.24
N ARG A 26 0.44 -13.77 4.09
CA ARG A 26 -0.89 -13.25 3.72
C ARG A 26 -0.90 -12.44 2.44
N ILE A 27 0.22 -11.87 2.06
CA ILE A 27 0.35 -10.94 0.94
C ILE A 27 1.54 -11.38 0.10
N GLY A 28 1.33 -11.56 -1.21
CA GLY A 28 2.37 -11.86 -2.17
C GLY A 28 3.27 -10.65 -2.44
N VAL A 29 4.38 -10.89 -3.11
CA VAL A 29 5.33 -9.83 -3.53
C VAL A 29 5.62 -9.86 -5.02
N GLU A 30 5.14 -10.89 -5.72
CA GLU A 30 5.38 -11.07 -7.14
C GLU A 30 4.41 -10.23 -7.99
N PRO A 31 4.83 -9.74 -9.16
CA PRO A 31 3.92 -9.19 -10.16
C PRO A 31 2.92 -10.27 -10.59
N THR A 32 1.63 -9.94 -10.59
CA THR A 32 0.57 -10.89 -10.96
C THR A 32 0.46 -11.11 -12.48
N GLY A 33 0.96 -10.19 -13.28
CA GLY A 33 0.74 -10.17 -14.74
C GLY A 33 -0.69 -9.79 -15.16
N GLU A 34 -1.57 -9.57 -14.20
CA GLU A 34 -2.99 -9.30 -14.41
C GLU A 34 -3.32 -7.80 -14.27
N PRO A 35 -4.40 -7.32 -14.91
CA PRO A 35 -4.90 -5.97 -14.71
C PRO A 35 -5.13 -5.64 -13.23
N PHE A 36 -4.86 -4.40 -12.83
CA PHE A 36 -4.92 -3.94 -11.42
C PHE A 36 -6.26 -4.15 -10.70
N ASN A 37 -7.34 -4.35 -11.47
CA ASN A 37 -8.71 -4.60 -11.03
C ASN A 37 -9.14 -6.05 -11.28
N SER A 38 -8.24 -6.92 -11.72
CA SER A 38 -8.52 -8.34 -11.90
C SER A 38 -8.86 -9.00 -10.56
N ILE A 39 -9.81 -9.91 -10.61
CA ILE A 39 -10.28 -10.71 -9.49
C ILE A 39 -10.07 -12.16 -9.90
N MET A 40 -9.00 -12.75 -9.40
CA MET A 40 -8.71 -14.16 -9.57
C MET A 40 -8.98 -14.92 -8.29
N GLU A 41 -9.45 -16.16 -8.39
CA GLU A 41 -9.44 -17.05 -7.25
C GLU A 41 -7.98 -17.36 -6.86
N PRO A 42 -7.61 -17.29 -5.56
CA PRO A 42 -6.32 -17.75 -5.12
C PRO A 42 -6.20 -19.25 -5.44
N GLU A 43 -5.15 -19.67 -6.14
CA GLU A 43 -4.89 -21.10 -6.33
C GLU A 43 -4.74 -21.80 -4.98
N GLU A 44 -5.19 -23.04 -4.85
CA GLU A 44 -5.23 -23.82 -3.60
C GLU A 44 -3.88 -23.93 -2.88
N ILE A 45 -2.77 -23.75 -3.60
CA ILE A 45 -1.40 -23.95 -3.09
C ILE A 45 -0.80 -22.66 -2.48
N SER A 46 -1.33 -21.47 -2.77
CA SER A 46 -0.78 -20.23 -2.22
C SER A 46 -1.83 -19.14 -2.11
N ARG A 47 -2.35 -18.91 -0.91
CA ARG A 47 -3.21 -17.76 -0.56
C ARG A 47 -2.51 -16.40 -0.72
N ARG A 48 -1.33 -16.34 -1.33
CA ARG A 48 -0.41 -15.19 -1.42
C ARG A 48 -0.41 -14.52 -2.80
N HIS A 49 -1.49 -14.61 -3.59
CA HIS A 49 -1.45 -14.17 -4.99
C HIS A 49 -1.41 -12.66 -5.21
N TYR A 50 -1.91 -11.86 -4.27
CA TYR A 50 -2.02 -10.44 -4.49
C TYR A 50 -0.90 -9.68 -3.79
N ASN A 51 -0.05 -9.01 -4.59
CA ASN A 51 0.92 -8.07 -4.02
C ASN A 51 0.21 -6.78 -3.55
N PRO A 52 0.80 -6.01 -2.61
CA PRO A 52 0.14 -4.85 -2.01
C PRO A 52 -0.06 -3.68 -2.97
N MET A 53 0.48 -3.74 -4.19
CA MET A 53 0.35 -2.65 -5.18
C MET A 53 -0.91 -2.77 -6.05
N VAL A 54 -1.56 -3.95 -6.12
CA VAL A 54 -2.88 -4.11 -6.73
C VAL A 54 -4.00 -3.92 -5.70
N ASN A 55 -5.25 -3.68 -6.16
CA ASN A 55 -6.34 -3.34 -5.25
C ASN A 55 -6.68 -4.45 -4.25
N ALA A 56 -6.73 -5.70 -4.70
CA ALA A 56 -6.99 -6.85 -3.84
C ALA A 56 -5.96 -6.96 -2.71
N GLY A 57 -4.66 -6.97 -3.02
CA GLY A 57 -3.60 -7.01 -2.02
C GLY A 57 -3.56 -5.78 -1.12
N ALA A 58 -3.90 -4.58 -1.64
CA ALA A 58 -3.99 -3.37 -0.84
C ALA A 58 -5.12 -3.43 0.19
N ILE A 59 -6.28 -4.04 -0.15
CA ILE A 59 -7.39 -4.22 0.78
C ILE A 59 -7.00 -5.23 1.87
N VAL A 60 -6.37 -6.35 1.51
CA VAL A 60 -5.81 -7.30 2.49
C VAL A 60 -4.78 -6.60 3.39
N THR A 61 -3.86 -5.81 2.83
CA THR A 61 -2.90 -5.02 3.62
C THR A 61 -3.61 -4.09 4.61
N THR A 62 -4.65 -3.37 4.16
CA THR A 62 -5.44 -2.46 5.00
C THR A 62 -6.14 -3.20 6.15
N SER A 63 -6.61 -4.43 5.93
CA SER A 63 -7.25 -5.24 6.99
C SER A 63 -6.29 -5.60 8.13
N LEU A 64 -4.99 -5.64 7.87
CA LEU A 64 -3.94 -5.97 8.83
C LEU A 64 -3.51 -4.77 9.71
N ILE A 65 -4.00 -3.55 9.46
CA ILE A 65 -3.67 -2.39 10.31
C ILE A 65 -4.15 -2.65 11.74
N LYS A 66 -3.25 -2.55 12.71
CA LYS A 66 -3.55 -2.77 14.13
C LYS A 66 -4.48 -1.71 14.71
N GLY A 67 -5.46 -2.15 15.48
CA GLY A 67 -6.39 -1.32 16.24
C GLY A 67 -7.55 -2.17 16.76
N SER A 68 -7.99 -1.94 17.98
CA SER A 68 -9.08 -2.71 18.61
C SER A 68 -10.48 -2.41 18.03
N ASP A 69 -10.58 -1.30 17.30
CA ASP A 69 -11.81 -0.81 16.69
C ASP A 69 -11.52 0.05 15.46
N ALA A 70 -12.54 0.32 14.67
CA ALA A 70 -12.42 1.12 13.45
C ALA A 70 -11.86 2.53 13.72
N PRO A 71 -12.29 3.29 14.74
CA PRO A 71 -11.70 4.59 15.07
C PRO A 71 -10.20 4.54 15.38
N LYS A 72 -9.72 3.52 16.10
CA LYS A 72 -8.27 3.42 16.41
C LYS A 72 -7.44 3.04 15.18
N ARG A 73 -7.95 2.13 14.34
CA ARG A 73 -7.33 1.82 13.04
C ARG A 73 -7.28 3.07 12.15
N TYR A 74 -8.38 3.82 12.13
CA TYR A 74 -8.47 5.07 11.40
C TYR A 74 -7.49 6.13 11.90
N ASN A 75 -7.44 6.38 13.21
CA ASN A 75 -6.50 7.35 13.79
C ASN A 75 -5.05 6.97 13.50
N ARG A 76 -4.70 5.69 13.62
CA ARG A 76 -3.38 5.16 13.29
C ARG A 76 -3.04 5.37 11.81
N LEU A 77 -4.02 5.12 10.92
CA LEU A 77 -3.90 5.37 9.51
C LEU A 77 -3.76 6.87 9.22
N ILE A 78 -4.56 7.73 9.88
CA ILE A 78 -4.50 9.19 9.72
C ILE A 78 -3.21 9.77 10.31
N GLU A 79 -2.71 9.28 11.42
CA GLU A 79 -1.40 9.66 11.96
C GLU A 79 -0.28 9.27 10.98
N MET A 80 -0.35 8.10 10.40
CA MET A 80 0.56 7.73 9.32
C MET A 80 0.29 8.60 8.10
N PHE A 81 -0.99 8.87 7.75
CA PHE A 81 -1.46 9.62 6.57
C PHE A 81 -1.76 11.14 6.80
N ARG A 82 -1.74 11.70 7.94
CA ARG A 82 -1.35 13.12 8.12
C ARG A 82 0.01 13.35 7.50
N ARG A 83 0.50 12.23 7.07
CA ARG A 83 1.57 11.98 6.14
C ARG A 83 1.09 11.58 4.72
N TYR A 84 -0.26 11.23 4.41
CA TYR A 84 -0.72 10.71 3.08
C TYR A 84 -2.27 10.69 2.82
N SER A 85 -3.06 10.36 1.80
CA SER A 85 -4.49 10.44 1.46
C SER A 85 -5.26 9.59 0.41
N ASP A 86 -6.44 9.26 -0.05
CA ASP A 86 -7.87 8.87 -0.18
C ASP A 86 -8.42 8.06 -1.44
N HIS A 87 -9.58 7.32 -1.45
CA HIS A 87 -10.76 6.67 -2.15
C HIS A 87 -10.69 5.56 -3.24
N LEU A 88 -11.57 4.48 -3.14
CA LEU A 88 -12.32 3.56 -4.06
C LEU A 88 -12.03 2.04 -4.00
N ASN A 89 -13.03 1.13 -3.57
CA ASN A 89 -13.10 -0.29 -4.01
C ASN A 89 -13.95 -1.24 -3.13
N ARG A 90 -15.29 -1.05 -3.09
CA ARG A 90 -16.17 -1.92 -2.27
C ARG A 90 -16.31 -3.35 -2.80
N ALA A 91 -16.43 -3.53 -4.12
CA ALA A 91 -16.68 -4.86 -4.70
C ALA A 91 -15.53 -5.85 -4.45
N ILE A 92 -14.29 -5.42 -4.61
CA ILE A 92 -13.09 -6.24 -4.38
C ILE A 92 -13.00 -6.70 -2.92
N ALA A 93 -13.35 -5.85 -1.96
CA ALA A 93 -13.28 -6.22 -0.55
C ALA A 93 -14.26 -7.34 -0.16
N TYR A 94 -15.49 -7.35 -0.72
CA TYR A 94 -16.44 -8.44 -0.49
C TYR A 94 -15.95 -9.77 -1.06
N MET A 95 -15.23 -9.74 -2.17
CA MET A 95 -14.62 -10.95 -2.73
C MET A 95 -13.43 -11.43 -1.90
N MET A 96 -12.58 -10.52 -1.41
CA MET A 96 -11.48 -10.88 -0.50
C MET A 96 -11.98 -11.51 0.80
N LEU A 97 -13.13 -11.05 1.32
CA LEU A 97 -13.80 -11.70 2.45
C LEU A 97 -14.26 -13.12 2.09
N ASN A 98 -14.90 -13.29 0.91
CA ASN A 98 -15.38 -14.59 0.45
C ASN A 98 -14.25 -15.61 0.25
N PHE A 99 -13.08 -15.15 -0.20
CA PHE A 99 -11.87 -15.98 -0.33
C PHE A 99 -11.12 -16.20 0.99
N GLY A 100 -11.62 -15.67 2.12
CA GLY A 100 -10.98 -15.79 3.42
C GLY A 100 -9.63 -15.06 3.53
N LEU A 101 -9.37 -14.07 2.68
CA LEU A 101 -8.15 -13.25 2.68
C LEU A 101 -8.21 -12.09 3.66
N ILE A 102 -9.41 -11.70 4.09
CA ILE A 102 -9.65 -10.70 5.14
C ILE A 102 -10.65 -11.25 6.17
N GLU A 103 -10.53 -10.78 7.41
CA GLU A 103 -11.38 -11.15 8.53
C GLU A 103 -11.98 -9.88 9.16
N GLY A 104 -13.19 -10.02 9.76
CA GLY A 104 -13.86 -8.94 10.49
C GLY A 104 -14.92 -8.20 9.70
N ASN A 105 -15.29 -7.00 10.16
CA ASN A 105 -16.33 -6.19 9.53
C ASN A 105 -15.82 -5.56 8.23
N ILE A 106 -16.34 -6.04 7.12
CA ILE A 106 -15.92 -5.59 5.78
C ILE A 106 -16.22 -4.11 5.53
N ASN A 107 -17.30 -3.57 6.09
CA ASN A 107 -17.64 -2.16 5.90
C ASN A 107 -16.64 -1.23 6.59
N ASP A 108 -16.10 -1.63 7.75
CA ASP A 108 -15.06 -0.89 8.45
C ASP A 108 -13.74 -0.91 7.67
N ILE A 109 -13.37 -2.08 7.12
CA ILE A 109 -12.16 -2.25 6.30
C ILE A 109 -12.24 -1.39 5.03
N ILE A 110 -13.38 -1.46 4.33
CA ILE A 110 -13.63 -0.68 3.11
C ILE A 110 -13.66 0.82 3.42
N SER A 111 -14.33 1.23 4.49
CA SER A 111 -14.39 2.63 4.91
C SER A 111 -12.97 3.16 5.19
N LEU A 112 -12.15 2.40 5.89
CA LEU A 112 -10.75 2.73 6.18
C LEU A 112 -9.92 2.82 4.87
N TYR A 113 -10.10 1.88 3.95
CA TYR A 113 -9.44 1.89 2.65
C TYR A 113 -9.86 3.11 1.80
N PHE A 114 -11.14 3.48 1.83
CA PHE A 114 -11.60 4.68 1.14
C PHE A 114 -11.04 5.96 1.76
N GLN A 115 -11.01 6.05 3.07
CA GLN A 115 -10.43 7.18 3.78
C GLN A 115 -8.95 7.33 3.45
N GLN A 116 -8.18 6.26 3.51
CA GLN A 116 -6.79 6.21 3.07
C GLN A 116 -6.61 6.76 1.64
N CYS A 117 -7.44 6.41 0.69
CA CYS A 117 -7.44 6.90 -0.69
C CYS A 117 -8.07 8.33 -0.88
N SER A 118 -8.82 9.00 0.03
CA SER A 118 -9.47 10.34 -0.06
C SER A 118 -8.64 11.54 0.41
N LEU A 119 -7.54 11.38 1.12
CA LEU A 119 -6.74 12.48 1.63
C LEU A 119 -6.18 13.33 0.46
N THR A 120 -6.29 14.61 0.52
CA THR A 120 -5.75 15.52 -0.48
C THR A 120 -4.36 15.97 -0.06
N ILE A 121 -3.39 15.79 -0.94
CA ILE A 121 -2.02 16.26 -0.77
C ILE A 121 -1.60 17.08 -1.98
N ASN A 122 -0.67 17.98 -1.80
CA ASN A 122 -0.03 18.73 -2.87
C ASN A 122 1.29 18.07 -3.34
N CYS A 123 1.89 18.60 -4.39
CA CYS A 123 3.15 18.06 -4.93
C CYS A 123 4.32 18.19 -3.95
N HIS A 124 4.33 19.22 -3.11
CA HIS A 124 5.38 19.42 -2.10
C HIS A 124 5.34 18.33 -1.04
N ASP A 125 4.13 18.02 -0.53
CA ASP A 125 3.96 16.94 0.45
C ASP A 125 4.35 15.58 -0.16
N LEU A 126 3.95 15.34 -1.42
CA LEU A 126 4.32 14.10 -2.11
C LEU A 126 5.84 13.98 -2.32
N ALA A 127 6.52 15.10 -2.61
CA ALA A 127 7.98 15.14 -2.73
C ALA A 127 8.66 14.89 -1.37
N ALA A 128 8.14 15.47 -0.28
CA ALA A 128 8.65 15.21 1.08
C ALA A 128 8.50 13.73 1.48
N MET A 129 7.41 13.09 1.05
CA MET A 129 7.19 11.65 1.26
C MET A 129 8.22 10.79 0.51
N ALA A 130 8.49 11.11 -0.75
CA ALA A 130 9.53 10.43 -1.53
C ALA A 130 10.90 10.62 -0.88
N ALA A 131 11.24 11.86 -0.51
CA ALA A 131 12.48 12.21 0.16
C ALA A 131 12.65 11.49 1.51
N THR A 132 11.56 11.28 2.26
CA THR A 132 11.56 10.49 3.49
C THR A 132 11.98 9.04 3.24
N LEU A 133 11.45 8.39 2.22
CA LEU A 133 11.86 7.04 1.84
C LEU A 133 13.31 7.01 1.35
N ALA A 134 13.73 7.97 0.51
CA ALA A 134 15.11 8.09 0.04
C ALA A 134 16.10 8.32 1.21
N ASN A 135 15.66 9.04 2.25
CA ASN A 135 16.42 9.33 3.46
C ASN A 135 16.24 8.25 4.56
N LYS A 136 16.13 6.99 4.17
CA LYS A 136 16.07 5.84 5.10
C LYS A 136 14.93 5.92 6.10
N GLY A 137 13.83 6.55 5.72
CA GLY A 137 12.63 6.68 6.54
C GLY A 137 12.59 7.89 7.47
N VAL A 138 13.61 8.74 7.46
CA VAL A 138 13.64 10.01 8.21
C VAL A 138 13.10 11.13 7.34
N ASN A 139 12.08 11.84 7.82
CA ASN A 139 11.55 13.02 7.14
C ASN A 139 12.60 14.14 7.13
N PRO A 140 13.08 14.59 5.96
CA PRO A 140 14.16 15.58 5.90
C PRO A 140 13.74 16.99 6.34
N MET A 141 12.41 17.26 6.43
CA MET A 141 11.89 18.57 6.85
C MET A 141 11.75 18.67 8.38
N THR A 142 11.42 17.57 9.05
CA THR A 142 11.14 17.55 10.49
C THR A 142 12.20 16.79 11.31
N ASN A 143 13.08 16.02 10.64
CA ASN A 143 14.01 15.06 11.25
C ASN A 143 13.32 13.94 12.05
N GLU A 144 12.02 13.76 11.87
CA GLU A 144 11.24 12.70 12.50
C GLU A 144 11.40 11.38 11.75
N GLN A 145 11.59 10.28 12.48
CA GLN A 145 11.57 8.92 11.91
C GLN A 145 10.12 8.57 11.55
N ALA A 146 9.78 8.58 10.26
CA ALA A 146 8.44 8.29 9.75
C ALA A 146 8.19 6.79 9.60
N ILE A 147 9.24 6.00 9.33
CA ILE A 147 9.20 4.53 9.23
C ILE A 147 10.58 3.96 9.57
N ASP A 148 10.62 2.79 10.21
CA ASP A 148 11.89 2.11 10.56
C ASP A 148 12.71 1.82 9.28
N LYS A 149 13.97 2.23 9.30
CA LYS A 149 14.94 2.05 8.22
C LYS A 149 14.99 0.63 7.65
N LYS A 150 14.80 -0.40 8.50
CA LYS A 150 14.86 -1.80 8.06
C LYS A 150 13.75 -2.17 7.06
N TYR A 151 12.62 -1.44 7.04
CA TYR A 151 11.50 -1.70 6.13
C TYR A 151 11.55 -0.87 4.85
N VAL A 152 12.36 0.19 4.79
CA VAL A 152 12.48 1.04 3.59
C VAL A 152 12.86 0.23 2.36
N LYS A 153 13.82 -0.70 2.49
CA LYS A 153 14.20 -1.60 1.40
C LYS A 153 13.01 -2.43 0.88
N ASN A 154 12.17 -2.94 1.76
CA ASN A 154 11.00 -3.74 1.37
C ASN A 154 9.99 -2.90 0.58
N ILE A 155 9.73 -1.67 1.02
CA ILE A 155 8.83 -0.73 0.33
C ILE A 155 9.37 -0.41 -1.06
N LEU A 156 10.63 -0.01 -1.15
CA LEU A 156 11.24 0.37 -2.42
C LEU A 156 11.34 -0.80 -3.40
N SER A 157 11.61 -2.03 -2.91
CA SER A 157 11.63 -3.22 -3.75
C SER A 157 10.27 -3.49 -4.39
N ILE A 158 9.18 -3.45 -3.60
CA ILE A 158 7.83 -3.71 -4.13
C ILE A 158 7.33 -2.55 -5.02
N MET A 159 7.74 -1.32 -4.75
CA MET A 159 7.50 -0.19 -5.66
C MET A 159 8.21 -0.38 -7.00
N TYR A 160 9.44 -0.91 -6.98
CA TYR A 160 10.24 -1.13 -8.19
C TYR A 160 9.64 -2.21 -9.08
N THR A 161 9.21 -3.35 -8.49
CA THR A 161 8.71 -4.50 -9.25
C THR A 161 7.23 -4.40 -9.63
N CYS A 162 6.40 -3.76 -8.80
CA CYS A 162 4.93 -3.78 -8.92
C CYS A 162 4.27 -2.39 -8.95
N GLY A 163 5.04 -1.32 -8.84
CA GLY A 163 4.48 0.02 -8.58
C GLY A 163 3.76 0.66 -9.77
N LEU A 164 4.05 0.26 -11.01
CA LEU A 164 3.44 0.77 -12.23
C LEU A 164 2.67 -0.29 -13.02
N TYR A 165 2.14 -1.31 -12.36
CA TYR A 165 1.36 -2.38 -12.97
C TYR A 165 2.17 -3.08 -14.10
N GLU A 166 1.57 -3.35 -15.25
CA GLU A 166 2.23 -3.98 -16.41
C GLU A 166 3.41 -3.15 -16.96
N PHE A 167 3.45 -1.86 -16.66
CA PHE A 167 4.53 -0.96 -17.09
C PHE A 167 5.76 -1.01 -16.18
N SER A 168 5.71 -1.72 -15.03
CA SER A 168 6.82 -1.73 -14.05
C SER A 168 8.14 -2.20 -14.65
N GLY A 169 8.12 -3.24 -15.49
CA GLY A 169 9.33 -3.75 -16.16
C GLY A 169 9.94 -2.74 -17.12
N GLN A 170 9.13 -2.06 -17.94
CA GLN A 170 9.62 -1.01 -18.83
C GLN A 170 10.14 0.21 -18.08
N TRP A 171 9.48 0.58 -16.97
CA TRP A 171 9.94 1.67 -16.11
C TRP A 171 11.29 1.33 -15.46
N ALA A 172 11.42 0.12 -14.91
CA ALA A 172 12.69 -0.35 -14.33
C ALA A 172 13.82 -0.29 -15.35
N TYR A 173 13.58 -0.72 -16.60
CA TYR A 173 14.57 -0.70 -17.66
C TYR A 173 14.92 0.72 -18.15
N LYS A 174 13.92 1.60 -18.31
CA LYS A 174 14.10 2.93 -18.92
C LYS A 174 14.48 4.03 -17.91
N VAL A 175 13.98 3.93 -16.67
CA VAL A 175 14.11 4.98 -15.64
C VAL A 175 14.94 4.50 -14.45
N GLY A 176 14.75 3.26 -14.00
CA GLY A 176 15.61 2.62 -13.01
C GLY A 176 15.38 3.01 -11.55
N ILE A 177 14.30 3.73 -11.21
CA ILE A 177 13.97 4.10 -9.84
C ILE A 177 12.67 3.46 -9.36
N PRO A 178 12.53 3.14 -8.04
CA PRO A 178 11.26 2.72 -7.48
C PRO A 178 10.18 3.78 -7.67
N ALA A 179 8.99 3.38 -8.11
CA ALA A 179 7.91 4.33 -8.33
C ALA A 179 6.52 3.72 -8.07
N LYS A 180 5.53 4.58 -7.77
CA LYS A 180 4.12 4.21 -7.70
C LYS A 180 3.26 5.23 -8.42
N SER A 181 2.42 4.74 -9.35
CA SER A 181 1.45 5.56 -10.08
C SER A 181 0.09 5.60 -9.38
N GLY A 182 -0.64 6.69 -9.53
CA GLY A 182 -2.04 6.85 -9.13
C GLY A 182 -2.95 7.22 -10.30
N LEU A 183 -4.21 6.80 -10.27
CA LEU A 183 -5.21 7.15 -11.29
C LEU A 183 -5.47 8.66 -11.38
N SER A 184 -5.08 9.44 -10.37
CA SER A 184 -5.09 10.91 -10.39
C SER A 184 -4.08 11.54 -11.35
N GLY A 185 -3.25 10.74 -12.03
CA GLY A 185 -2.18 11.18 -12.92
C GLY A 185 -0.86 11.50 -12.19
N ALA A 186 -0.79 11.37 -10.88
CA ALA A 186 0.44 11.57 -10.13
C ALA A 186 1.30 10.29 -10.10
N ILE A 187 2.61 10.46 -10.08
CA ILE A 187 3.61 9.41 -9.85
C ILE A 187 4.53 9.89 -8.74
N ILE A 188 4.77 9.02 -7.74
CA ILE A 188 5.86 9.20 -6.78
C ILE A 188 7.02 8.30 -7.20
N GLY A 189 8.22 8.86 -7.34
CA GLY A 189 9.48 8.16 -7.58
C GLY A 189 10.46 8.41 -6.42
N VAL A 190 11.28 7.41 -6.09
CA VAL A 190 12.23 7.44 -4.98
C VAL A 190 13.60 6.99 -5.44
#